data_6c3a46aecf5fb8bdc9a41de5ffe6b677
#
_entry.id   6c3a46aecf5fb8bdc9a41de5ffe6b677
#
_cell.length_a   1.000
_cell.length_b   1.000
_cell.length_c   1.000
_cell.angle_alpha   90.00
_cell.angle_beta   90.00
_cell.angle_gamma   90.00
#
_symmetry.space_group_name_H-M   'P 1'
#
loop_
_entity.id
_entity.type
_entity.pdbx_description
1 polymer ?
#
loop_
_entity_poly.entity_id
_entity_poly.type
_entity_poly.pdbx_seq_one_letter_code
_entity_poly.pdbx_strand_id
1 'polypeptide(L)'
;MPQLNTTTSILKQARTYNLRLITQYLSIRYKIFVCELARSIIGEFNVADVTAKHYVFLINKQQAGIARVIYKNHTAEIGRVAILAKYRNQGYGVTLINQIIDKIKISRKECLIKLFTESKNIEFYKKCGFIENGEMVFDNVLLIGMTVLVNR
;
A
#
# COMPACT_ATOMS: atom_id res chain seq x y z
N MET A 1 -20.63 -19.17 -26.05
CA MET A 1 -19.24 -18.90 -25.66
C MET A 1 -19.27 -18.20 -24.30
N PRO A 2 -18.62 -18.73 -23.26
CA PRO A 2 -18.57 -18.04 -21.98
C PRO A 2 -17.76 -16.77 -22.16
N GLN A 3 -18.36 -15.62 -21.85
CA GLN A 3 -17.64 -14.36 -21.77
C GLN A 3 -16.62 -14.52 -20.65
N LEU A 4 -15.32 -14.46 -20.98
CA LEU A 4 -14.26 -14.28 -20.01
C LEU A 4 -14.53 -12.96 -19.29
N ASN A 5 -15.06 -13.03 -18.07
CA ASN A 5 -15.13 -11.89 -17.16
C ASN A 5 -13.70 -11.50 -16.78
N THR A 6 -13.05 -10.70 -17.61
CA THR A 6 -11.74 -10.15 -17.32
C THR A 6 -11.86 -9.21 -16.12
N THR A 7 -11.42 -9.69 -14.96
CA THR A 7 -11.34 -8.86 -13.75
C THR A 7 -10.35 -7.74 -13.98
N THR A 8 -10.80 -6.49 -14.02
CA THR A 8 -9.93 -5.32 -14.15
C THR A 8 -9.55 -4.78 -12.78
N SER A 9 -8.25 -4.58 -12.56
CA SER A 9 -7.73 -3.93 -11.36
C SER A 9 -7.02 -2.63 -11.72
N ILE A 10 -7.30 -1.55 -10.97
CA ILE A 10 -6.77 -0.21 -11.24
C ILE A 10 -6.38 0.46 -9.94
N LEU A 11 -5.17 1.02 -9.90
CA LEU A 11 -4.70 1.88 -8.82
C LEU A 11 -4.89 3.36 -9.17
N LYS A 12 -5.71 4.07 -8.37
CA LYS A 12 -5.97 5.51 -8.53
C LYS A 12 -5.35 6.30 -7.38
N GLN A 13 -4.65 7.39 -7.70
CA GLN A 13 -4.17 8.32 -6.69
C GLN A 13 -5.34 9.19 -6.19
N ALA A 14 -5.56 9.18 -4.86
CA ALA A 14 -6.50 10.08 -4.20
C ALA A 14 -5.83 11.45 -4.02
N ARG A 15 -6.22 12.42 -4.84
CA ARG A 15 -5.74 13.81 -4.79
C ARG A 15 -6.76 14.68 -4.07
N THR A 16 -6.30 15.78 -3.44
CA THR A 16 -7.14 16.68 -2.63
C THR A 16 -8.38 17.22 -3.36
N TYR A 17 -8.31 17.40 -4.67
CA TYR A 17 -9.44 17.83 -5.48
C TYR A 17 -10.41 16.68 -5.85
N ASN A 18 -10.08 15.42 -5.54
CA ASN A 18 -10.97 14.28 -5.77
C ASN A 18 -11.52 13.76 -4.42
N LEU A 19 -12.51 14.48 -3.90
CA LEU A 19 -13.13 14.18 -2.61
C LEU A 19 -13.64 12.73 -2.52
N ARG A 20 -14.16 12.18 -3.62
CA ARG A 20 -14.64 10.79 -3.64
C ARG A 20 -13.51 9.80 -3.35
N LEU A 21 -12.36 9.93 -3.99
CA LEU A 21 -11.23 9.01 -3.77
C LEU A 21 -10.62 9.21 -2.38
N ILE A 22 -10.58 10.44 -1.87
CA ILE A 22 -10.10 10.71 -0.52
C ILE A 22 -11.02 10.09 0.52
N THR A 23 -12.32 10.28 0.41
CA THR A 23 -13.28 9.67 1.35
C THR A 23 -13.22 8.14 1.30
N GLN A 24 -13.06 7.56 0.12
CA GLN A 24 -12.85 6.12 -0.06
C GLN A 24 -11.57 5.63 0.63
N TYR A 25 -10.46 6.35 0.44
CA TYR A 25 -9.19 6.05 1.09
C TYR A 25 -9.32 6.08 2.62
N LEU A 26 -9.86 7.17 3.16
CA LEU A 26 -10.02 7.36 4.61
C LEU A 26 -10.97 6.33 5.23
N SER A 27 -12.07 6.01 4.55
CA SER A 27 -13.04 5.02 5.00
C SER A 27 -12.42 3.61 5.11
N ILE A 28 -11.69 3.16 4.10
CA ILE A 28 -11.00 1.86 4.14
C ILE A 28 -9.91 1.85 5.21
N ARG A 29 -9.14 2.95 5.30
CA ARG A 29 -8.08 3.10 6.29
C ARG A 29 -8.63 3.00 7.71
N TYR A 30 -9.69 3.74 8.02
CA TYR A 30 -10.36 3.67 9.31
C TYR A 30 -10.89 2.26 9.60
N LYS A 31 -11.62 1.66 8.67
CA LYS A 31 -12.20 0.34 8.84
C LYS A 31 -11.16 -0.72 9.15
N ILE A 32 -10.04 -0.75 8.43
CA ILE A 32 -9.03 -1.81 8.59
C ILE A 32 -8.10 -1.51 9.77
N PHE A 33 -7.49 -0.33 9.82
CA PHE A 33 -6.46 -0.06 10.83
C PHE A 33 -7.03 0.29 12.20
N VAL A 34 -8.16 0.94 12.28
CA VAL A 34 -8.78 1.30 13.55
C VAL A 34 -9.75 0.21 14.01
N CYS A 35 -10.71 -0.21 13.16
CA CYS A 35 -11.74 -1.15 13.59
C CYS A 35 -11.26 -2.61 13.60
N GLU A 36 -10.55 -3.08 12.55
CA GLU A 36 -10.11 -4.49 12.50
C GLU A 36 -8.80 -4.71 13.29
N LEU A 37 -7.82 -3.80 13.20
CA LEU A 37 -6.51 -3.93 13.83
C LEU A 37 -6.38 -3.20 15.17
N ALA A 38 -7.45 -2.55 15.64
CA ALA A 38 -7.53 -1.84 16.92
C ALA A 38 -6.40 -0.82 17.15
N ARG A 39 -5.88 -0.18 16.08
CA ARG A 39 -4.86 0.86 16.20
C ARG A 39 -5.46 2.17 16.69
N SER A 40 -4.67 2.93 17.46
CA SER A 40 -5.07 4.28 17.88
C SER A 40 -5.31 5.19 16.67
N ILE A 41 -6.42 5.94 16.68
CA ILE A 41 -6.74 6.93 15.65
C ILE A 41 -5.61 7.97 15.54
N ILE A 42 -5.07 8.43 16.66
CA ILE A 42 -3.99 9.43 16.70
C ILE A 42 -2.70 8.88 16.11
N GLY A 43 -2.34 7.62 16.40
CA GLY A 43 -1.16 6.97 15.84
C GLY A 43 -1.33 6.61 14.36
N GLU A 44 -2.57 6.41 13.91
CA GLU A 44 -2.84 6.04 12.53
C GLU A 44 -2.74 7.25 11.58
N PHE A 45 -3.24 8.42 11.96
CA PHE A 45 -3.19 9.64 11.15
C PHE A 45 -2.09 10.58 11.68
N ASN A 46 -1.08 10.87 10.88
CA ASN A 46 0.08 11.67 11.28
C ASN A 46 0.49 12.70 10.22
N VAL A 47 1.44 13.58 10.59
CA VAL A 47 1.92 14.67 9.73
C VAL A 47 2.48 14.16 8.39
N ALA A 48 3.06 12.97 8.35
CA ALA A 48 3.57 12.38 7.11
C ALA A 48 2.47 12.14 6.06
N ASP A 49 1.20 12.10 6.46
CA ASP A 49 0.07 11.98 5.54
C ASP A 49 -0.11 13.21 4.65
N VAL A 50 0.33 14.38 5.11
CA VAL A 50 0.18 15.65 4.37
C VAL A 50 0.99 15.63 3.06
N THR A 51 2.19 15.05 3.09
CA THR A 51 3.09 14.98 1.93
C THR A 51 3.02 13.66 1.18
N ALA A 52 2.30 12.69 1.71
CA ALA A 52 2.19 11.36 1.13
C ALA A 52 1.29 11.33 -0.10
N LYS A 53 1.57 10.40 -1.00
CA LYS A 53 0.62 10.02 -2.06
C LYS A 53 -0.26 8.88 -1.56
N HIS A 54 -1.56 9.10 -1.58
CA HIS A 54 -2.58 8.14 -1.16
C HIS A 54 -3.17 7.46 -2.39
N TYR A 55 -3.35 6.15 -2.32
CA TYR A 55 -3.87 5.35 -3.41
C TYR A 55 -5.09 4.54 -2.99
N VAL A 56 -6.09 4.49 -3.86
CA VAL A 56 -7.23 3.57 -3.78
C VAL A 56 -7.07 2.51 -4.87
N PHE A 57 -7.13 1.26 -4.48
CA PHE A 57 -7.12 0.11 -5.37
C PHE A 57 -8.55 -0.33 -5.65
N LEU A 58 -8.89 -0.42 -6.93
CA LEU A 58 -10.23 -0.75 -7.40
C LEU A 58 -10.18 -2.08 -8.16
N ILE A 59 -11.17 -2.94 -7.91
CA ILE A 59 -11.44 -4.16 -8.67
C ILE A 59 -12.83 -4.01 -9.29
N ASN A 60 -12.94 -4.11 -10.60
CA ASN A 60 -14.19 -3.89 -11.33
C ASN A 60 -14.90 -2.59 -10.91
N LYS A 61 -14.13 -1.50 -10.76
CA LYS A 61 -14.57 -0.17 -10.32
C LYS A 61 -15.03 -0.09 -8.83
N GLN A 62 -14.99 -1.19 -8.09
CA GLN A 62 -15.32 -1.22 -6.66
C GLN A 62 -14.07 -1.07 -5.80
N GLN A 63 -14.20 -0.43 -4.66
CA GLN A 63 -13.12 -0.28 -3.68
C GLN A 63 -12.68 -1.65 -3.17
N ALA A 64 -11.39 -1.92 -3.21
CA ALA A 64 -10.83 -3.20 -2.79
C ALA A 64 -9.66 -3.05 -1.80
N GLY A 65 -8.94 -1.94 -1.86
CA GLY A 65 -7.80 -1.72 -0.97
C GLY A 65 -7.26 -0.31 -1.05
N ILE A 66 -6.22 -0.07 -0.24
CA ILE A 66 -5.50 1.21 -0.16
C ILE A 66 -4.01 0.99 0.00
N ALA A 67 -3.25 2.03 -0.30
CA ALA A 67 -1.84 2.15 0.06
C ALA A 67 -1.43 3.61 0.16
N ARG A 68 -0.33 3.88 0.88
CA ARG A 68 0.30 5.19 1.02
C ARG A 68 1.75 5.10 0.56
N VAL A 69 2.24 6.10 -0.14
CA VAL A 69 3.65 6.22 -0.52
C VAL A 69 4.18 7.58 -0.08
N ILE A 70 5.26 7.58 0.69
CA ILE A 70 5.99 8.77 1.11
C ILE A 70 7.30 8.81 0.35
N TYR A 71 7.56 9.91 -0.35
CA TYR A 71 8.81 10.12 -1.09
C TYR A 71 9.77 10.97 -0.29
N LYS A 72 11.02 10.50 -0.13
CA LYS A 72 12.12 11.25 0.49
C LYS A 72 13.37 11.06 -0.37
N ASN A 73 13.89 12.14 -0.96
CA ASN A 73 15.09 12.10 -1.81
C ASN A 73 14.99 10.97 -2.87
N HIS A 74 15.88 9.98 -2.81
CA HIS A 74 15.94 8.83 -3.71
C HIS A 74 15.19 7.60 -3.17
N THR A 75 14.38 7.74 -2.13
CA THR A 75 13.63 6.65 -1.53
C THR A 75 12.12 6.86 -1.65
N ALA A 76 11.38 5.76 -1.71
CA ALA A 76 9.93 5.71 -1.60
C ALA A 76 9.55 4.74 -0.49
N GLU A 77 8.83 5.19 0.52
CA GLU A 77 8.34 4.33 1.60
C GLU A 77 6.89 3.98 1.36
N ILE A 78 6.61 2.68 1.19
CA ILE A 78 5.25 2.16 1.08
C ILE A 78 4.73 1.85 2.49
N GLY A 79 3.53 2.30 2.77
CA GLY A 79 2.84 2.00 4.03
C GLY A 79 1.33 1.98 3.86
N ARG A 80 0.64 1.66 4.95
CA ARG A 80 -0.83 1.62 4.98
C ARG A 80 -1.43 0.75 3.87
N VAL A 81 -0.72 -0.35 3.53
CA VAL A 81 -1.19 -1.33 2.56
C VAL A 81 -2.29 -2.16 3.20
N ALA A 82 -3.46 -2.16 2.60
CA ALA A 82 -4.59 -2.94 3.10
C ALA A 82 -5.53 -3.37 1.98
N ILE A 83 -6.05 -4.58 2.10
CA ILE A 83 -7.08 -5.16 1.21
C ILE A 83 -8.32 -5.46 2.06
N LEU A 84 -9.49 -5.05 1.58
CA LEU A 84 -10.77 -5.37 2.21
C LEU A 84 -10.98 -6.89 2.30
N ALA A 85 -11.56 -7.36 3.41
CA ALA A 85 -11.67 -8.80 3.72
C ALA A 85 -12.21 -9.65 2.55
N LYS A 86 -13.24 -9.18 1.86
CA LYS A 86 -13.86 -9.88 0.71
C LYS A 86 -12.94 -10.09 -0.50
N TYR A 87 -11.80 -9.37 -0.56
CA TYR A 87 -10.82 -9.46 -1.65
C TYR A 87 -9.49 -10.09 -1.22
N ARG A 88 -9.35 -10.53 0.04
CA ARG A 88 -8.12 -11.18 0.55
C ARG A 88 -7.98 -12.59 -0.01
N ASN A 89 -6.76 -13.11 0.03
CA ASN A 89 -6.41 -14.48 -0.40
C ASN A 89 -6.70 -14.79 -1.89
N GLN A 90 -6.78 -13.74 -2.73
CA GLN A 90 -7.05 -13.84 -4.16
C GLN A 90 -5.93 -13.22 -5.02
N GLY A 91 -4.75 -12.97 -4.44
CA GLY A 91 -3.60 -12.37 -5.14
C GLY A 91 -3.67 -10.85 -5.30
N TYR A 92 -4.75 -10.19 -4.93
CA TYR A 92 -4.91 -8.75 -5.13
C TYR A 92 -3.93 -7.87 -4.34
N GLY A 93 -3.42 -8.36 -3.20
CA GLY A 93 -2.37 -7.67 -2.47
C GLY A 93 -1.08 -7.55 -3.27
N VAL A 94 -0.66 -8.64 -3.94
CA VAL A 94 0.51 -8.65 -4.83
C VAL A 94 0.27 -7.72 -6.01
N THR A 95 -0.91 -7.77 -6.61
CA THR A 95 -1.28 -6.87 -7.72
C THR A 95 -1.22 -5.40 -7.32
N LEU A 96 -1.73 -5.06 -6.13
CA LEU A 96 -1.66 -3.71 -5.57
C LEU A 96 -0.21 -3.23 -5.44
N ILE A 97 0.66 -4.03 -4.81
CA ILE A 97 2.07 -3.67 -4.61
C ILE A 97 2.79 -3.51 -5.95
N ASN A 98 2.60 -4.43 -6.89
CA ASN A 98 3.22 -4.33 -8.21
C ASN A 98 2.79 -3.06 -8.97
N GLN A 99 1.50 -2.70 -8.93
CA GLN A 99 1.03 -1.44 -9.53
C GLN A 99 1.61 -0.19 -8.86
N ILE A 100 1.90 -0.23 -7.54
CA ILE A 100 2.60 0.86 -6.85
C ILE A 100 4.06 0.93 -7.33
N ILE A 101 4.76 -0.19 -7.39
CA ILE A 101 6.15 -0.26 -7.88
C ILE A 101 6.23 0.30 -9.29
N ASP A 102 5.32 -0.07 -10.18
CA ASP A 102 5.27 0.45 -11.56
C ASP A 102 5.05 1.96 -11.60
N LYS A 103 4.17 2.50 -10.76
CA LYS A 103 3.98 3.96 -10.64
C LYS A 103 5.23 4.68 -10.12
N ILE A 104 5.96 4.06 -9.20
CA ILE A 104 7.22 4.62 -8.71
C ILE A 104 8.28 4.59 -9.83
N LYS A 105 8.42 3.48 -10.57
CA LYS A 105 9.33 3.38 -11.73
C LYS A 105 9.06 4.44 -12.79
N ILE A 106 7.79 4.69 -13.11
CA ILE A 106 7.41 5.73 -14.08
C ILE A 106 7.81 7.13 -13.58
N SER A 107 7.68 7.39 -12.28
CA SER A 107 7.92 8.71 -11.70
C SER A 107 9.39 8.97 -11.33
N ARG A 108 10.22 7.94 -11.22
CA ARG A 108 11.61 8.02 -10.76
C ARG A 108 12.52 7.14 -11.61
N LYS A 109 13.71 7.68 -12.01
CA LYS A 109 14.71 6.90 -12.80
C LYS A 109 15.31 5.78 -11.98
N GLU A 110 15.67 6.10 -10.73
CA GLU A 110 16.20 5.17 -9.75
C GLU A 110 15.56 5.48 -8.39
N CYS A 111 15.12 4.47 -7.68
CA CYS A 111 14.48 4.64 -6.40
C CYS A 111 14.64 3.38 -5.53
N LEU A 112 15.10 3.56 -4.30
CA LEU A 112 15.02 2.50 -3.30
C LEU A 112 13.63 2.53 -2.67
N ILE A 113 12.84 1.50 -2.93
CA ILE A 113 11.54 1.32 -2.29
C ILE A 113 11.74 0.57 -1.00
N LYS A 114 11.19 1.08 0.09
CA LYS A 114 11.26 0.47 1.42
C LYS A 114 9.89 0.38 2.08
N LEU A 115 9.75 -0.55 2.99
CA LEU A 115 8.60 -0.68 3.87
C LEU A 115 9.01 -1.35 5.18
N PHE A 116 8.13 -1.25 6.18
CA PHE A 116 8.26 -1.98 7.44
C PHE A 116 7.03 -2.83 7.66
N THR A 117 7.23 -4.07 8.08
CA THR A 117 6.14 -5.04 8.23
C THR A 117 6.37 -5.98 9.40
N GLU A 118 5.31 -6.57 9.92
CA GLU A 118 5.41 -7.66 10.89
C GLU A 118 5.91 -8.94 10.21
N SER A 119 6.58 -9.80 10.96
CA SER A 119 7.21 -11.04 10.48
C SER A 119 6.26 -11.94 9.67
N LYS A 120 5.00 -11.99 10.07
CA LYS A 120 3.96 -12.79 9.37
C LYS A 120 3.73 -12.41 7.90
N ASN A 121 4.15 -11.20 7.49
CA ASN A 121 3.95 -10.69 6.13
C ASN A 121 5.22 -10.74 5.26
N ILE A 122 6.36 -11.21 5.77
CA ILE A 122 7.64 -11.22 5.05
C ILE A 122 7.50 -11.97 3.72
N GLU A 123 6.96 -13.19 3.75
CA GLU A 123 6.80 -14.01 2.54
C GLU A 123 5.87 -13.38 1.49
N PHE A 124 4.88 -12.61 1.93
CA PHE A 124 4.05 -11.83 1.02
C PHE A 124 4.87 -10.78 0.25
N TYR A 125 5.72 -10.01 0.95
CA TYR A 125 6.53 -8.99 0.29
C TYR A 125 7.70 -9.58 -0.51
N LYS A 126 8.24 -10.73 -0.12
CA LYS A 126 9.23 -11.46 -0.94
C LYS A 126 8.65 -11.84 -2.31
N LYS A 127 7.38 -12.25 -2.39
CA LYS A 127 6.69 -12.49 -3.67
C LYS A 127 6.58 -11.24 -4.55
N CYS A 128 6.66 -10.04 -3.96
CA CYS A 128 6.68 -8.77 -4.69
C CYS A 128 8.12 -8.29 -5.02
N GLY A 129 9.14 -9.10 -4.76
CA GLY A 129 10.54 -8.81 -5.07
C GLY A 129 11.30 -8.07 -3.97
N PHE A 130 10.73 -7.89 -2.78
CA PHE A 130 11.42 -7.28 -1.66
C PHE A 130 12.35 -8.27 -0.97
N ILE A 131 13.46 -7.74 -0.43
CA ILE A 131 14.39 -8.45 0.44
C ILE A 131 14.39 -7.83 1.82
N GLU A 132 14.67 -8.62 2.85
CA GLU A 132 14.78 -8.13 4.22
C GLU A 132 16.00 -7.21 4.36
N ASN A 133 15.83 -6.10 5.05
CA ASN A 133 16.87 -5.10 5.27
C ASN A 133 16.66 -4.36 6.60
N GLY A 134 17.13 -4.99 7.67
CA GLY A 134 17.10 -4.44 9.02
C GLY A 134 15.78 -4.65 9.77
N GLU A 135 15.78 -4.16 10.98
CA GLU A 135 14.68 -4.27 11.93
C GLU A 135 14.48 -2.95 12.66
N MET A 136 13.27 -2.71 13.12
CA MET A 136 12.96 -1.60 14.03
C MET A 136 11.87 -2.00 15.01
N VAL A 137 11.88 -1.40 16.19
CA VAL A 137 10.76 -1.51 17.13
C VAL A 137 9.94 -0.22 17.07
N PHE A 138 8.66 -0.37 16.82
CA PHE A 138 7.71 0.73 16.82
C PHE A 138 6.49 0.33 17.64
N ASP A 139 6.16 1.16 18.65
CA ASP A 139 5.03 0.93 19.55
C ASP A 139 5.03 -0.50 20.18
N ASN A 140 6.22 -0.94 20.67
CA ASN A 140 6.50 -2.27 21.21
C ASN A 140 6.29 -3.45 20.24
N VAL A 141 6.18 -3.19 18.95
CA VAL A 141 6.09 -4.21 17.89
C VAL A 141 7.39 -4.25 17.11
N LEU A 142 8.01 -5.45 17.00
CA LEU A 142 9.14 -5.65 16.10
C LEU A 142 8.67 -5.64 14.64
N LEU A 143 9.23 -4.74 13.86
CA LEU A 143 8.97 -4.61 12.44
C LEU A 143 10.24 -4.97 11.66
N ILE A 144 10.06 -5.71 10.58
CA ILE A 144 11.13 -6.07 9.64
C ILE A 144 11.13 -5.05 8.52
N GLY A 145 12.29 -4.45 8.28
CA GLY A 145 12.52 -3.60 7.13
C GLY A 145 12.66 -4.44 5.87
N MET A 146 12.01 -4.02 4.80
CA MET A 146 12.11 -4.69 3.50
C MET A 146 12.35 -3.67 2.39
N THR A 147 13.20 -4.02 1.44
CA THR A 147 13.60 -3.11 0.37
C THR A 147 13.60 -3.77 -0.99
N VAL A 148 13.35 -2.99 -2.03
CA VAL A 148 13.61 -3.33 -3.43
C VAL A 148 14.16 -2.12 -4.17
N LEU A 149 15.23 -2.30 -4.94
CA LEU A 149 15.77 -1.27 -5.80
C LEU A 149 15.07 -1.35 -7.16
N VAL A 150 14.55 -0.22 -7.62
CA VAL A 150 13.94 -0.12 -8.94
C VAL A 150 14.73 0.85 -9.80
N ASN A 151 15.09 0.41 -11.00
CA ASN A 151 15.77 1.19 -12.04
C ASN A 151 14.87 1.24 -13.27
N ARG A 152 14.99 2.33 -14.05
CA ARG A 152 14.26 2.53 -15.31
C ARG A 152 15.14 2.19 -16.49
#